data_8623319644b811b600bd4bbb0f12a5ad
#
_entry.id   8623319644b811b600bd4bbb0f12a5ad
#
_cell.length_a   1.000
_cell.length_b   1.000
_cell.length_c   1.000
_cell.angle_alpha   90.00
_cell.angle_beta   90.00
_cell.angle_gamma   90.00
#
_symmetry.space_group_name_H-M   'P 1'
#
loop_
_entity.id
_entity.type
_entity.pdbx_description
1 polymer ?
#
loop_
_entity_poly.entity_id
_entity_poly.type
_entity_poly.pdbx_seq_one_letter_code
_entity_poly.pdbx_strand_id
1 'polypeptide(L)'
;HLAEYYWLLPIYVFIMGLWNILNYWYIRQKRFGSISTYQVSQNALSAGGKLLFGYAGVLQGGMIYSVVLAPVISLVVSIVARFREVLRPLMSVSVNGIREMSKKYRNFPLYVLPRSLVNVLSGQLPVLLLTPFFGGRFVGLFSMALLLGYMPIGTISRALYQVMYQHSIESVHHAQRIGQVFWRFIGYTSLVVIPIFVLLYFVLPDLTDWLLGGEWRVVGEYIRWMLPWLFVSLLTGSTCYLSDVFMQQKKGLFFEILLFVSRVVGLGIGVWYNDFTLAIAGYSIGTALAIFAQLVWLSCLVRRYDNGLSIK
;
A
#
# COMPACT_ATOMS: atom_id res chain seq x y z
N HIS A 1 23.35 -14.04 -14.49
CA HIS A 1 24.13 -13.15 -13.62
C HIS A 1 23.37 -12.68 -12.37
N LEU A 2 22.03 -12.43 -12.41
CA LEU A 2 21.25 -12.07 -11.21
C LEU A 2 21.01 -13.25 -10.26
N ALA A 3 21.04 -14.46 -10.76
CA ALA A 3 20.80 -15.68 -9.96
C ALA A 3 21.80 -15.87 -8.82
N GLU A 4 23.01 -15.38 -8.97
CA GLU A 4 24.07 -15.46 -7.96
C GLU A 4 23.77 -14.67 -6.69
N TYR A 5 22.82 -13.70 -6.75
CA TYR A 5 22.46 -12.83 -5.64
C TYR A 5 21.16 -13.24 -4.93
N TYR A 6 20.47 -14.32 -5.38
CA TYR A 6 19.19 -14.72 -4.77
C TYR A 6 19.29 -15.08 -3.29
N TRP A 7 20.44 -15.54 -2.83
CA TRP A 7 20.68 -15.86 -1.42
C TRP A 7 20.63 -14.61 -0.50
N LEU A 8 20.80 -13.39 -1.06
CA LEU A 8 20.67 -12.15 -0.31
C LEU A 8 19.21 -11.79 0.00
N LEU A 9 18.24 -12.30 -0.78
CA LEU A 9 16.82 -12.00 -0.58
C LEU A 9 16.30 -12.44 0.79
N PRO A 10 16.52 -13.67 1.27
CA PRO A 10 16.08 -14.08 2.60
C PRO A 10 16.67 -13.21 3.71
N ILE A 11 17.95 -12.83 3.59
CA ILE A 11 18.63 -11.95 4.55
C ILE A 11 17.99 -10.57 4.54
N TYR A 12 17.79 -9.99 3.36
CA TYR A 12 17.14 -8.69 3.22
C TYR A 12 15.73 -8.67 3.82
N VAL A 13 14.91 -9.68 3.51
CA VAL A 13 13.55 -9.82 4.04
C VAL A 13 13.56 -9.94 5.56
N PHE A 14 14.49 -10.73 6.13
CA PHE A 14 14.64 -10.88 7.57
C PHE A 14 15.01 -9.56 8.25
N ILE A 15 15.98 -8.83 7.71
CA ILE A 15 16.41 -7.52 8.22
C ILE A 15 15.27 -6.49 8.17
N MET A 16 14.53 -6.45 7.05
CA MET A 16 13.37 -5.57 6.92
C MET A 16 12.24 -5.95 7.87
N GLY A 17 12.06 -7.25 8.15
CA GLY A 17 11.13 -7.74 9.17
C GLY A 17 11.51 -7.25 10.59
N LEU A 18 12.78 -7.38 10.96
CA LEU A 18 13.28 -6.86 12.24
C LEU A 18 13.13 -5.35 12.37
N TRP A 19 13.44 -4.62 11.29
CA TRP A 19 13.21 -3.18 11.25
C TRP A 19 11.74 -2.82 11.46
N ASN A 20 10.82 -3.52 10.79
CA ASN A 20 9.39 -3.26 10.96
C ASN A 20 8.94 -3.44 12.42
N ILE A 21 9.43 -4.47 13.12
CA ILE A 21 9.13 -4.68 14.54
C ILE A 21 9.63 -3.49 15.37
N LEU A 22 10.87 -3.06 15.16
CA LEU A 22 11.45 -1.90 15.86
C LEU A 22 10.71 -0.60 15.52
N ASN A 23 10.33 -0.41 14.28
CA ASN A 23 9.59 0.76 13.82
C ASN A 23 8.25 0.89 14.56
N TYR A 24 7.46 -0.19 14.65
CA TYR A 24 6.22 -0.20 15.45
C TYR A 24 6.48 0.07 16.93
N TRP A 25 7.56 -0.46 17.48
CA TRP A 25 7.93 -0.18 18.85
C TRP A 25 8.31 1.29 19.07
N TYR A 26 9.08 1.92 18.16
CA TYR A 26 9.39 3.34 18.20
C TYR A 26 8.16 4.23 18.05
N ILE A 27 7.22 3.87 17.17
CA ILE A 27 5.93 4.57 17.03
C ILE A 27 5.17 4.55 18.36
N ARG A 28 5.08 3.38 19.00
CA ARG A 28 4.41 3.24 20.31
C ARG A 28 5.07 4.11 21.39
N GLN A 29 6.39 4.28 21.33
CA GLN A 29 7.15 5.11 22.24
C GLN A 29 7.17 6.60 21.83
N LYS A 30 6.47 6.97 20.75
CA LYS A 30 6.45 8.33 20.15
C LYS A 30 7.87 8.84 19.78
N ARG A 31 8.78 7.95 19.44
CA ARG A 31 10.19 8.25 19.13
C ARG A 31 10.41 8.45 17.64
N PHE A 32 9.74 9.42 17.05
CA PHE A 32 9.80 9.70 15.61
C PHE A 32 11.21 10.09 15.12
N GLY A 33 12.03 10.75 15.98
CA GLY A 33 13.41 11.06 15.64
C GLY A 33 14.25 9.82 15.35
N SER A 34 14.03 8.70 16.06
CA SER A 34 14.75 7.45 15.82
C SER A 34 14.36 6.82 14.49
N ILE A 35 13.12 6.92 14.12
CA ILE A 35 12.59 6.44 12.82
C ILE A 35 13.21 7.26 11.69
N SER A 36 13.21 8.59 11.81
CA SER A 36 13.81 9.48 10.83
C SER A 36 15.33 9.25 10.70
N THR A 37 16.04 9.09 11.81
CA THR A 37 17.48 8.81 11.78
C THR A 37 17.79 7.51 11.04
N TYR A 38 17.03 6.45 11.32
CA TYR A 38 17.18 5.18 10.57
C TYR A 38 16.93 5.36 9.08
N GLN A 39 15.81 5.99 8.70
CA GLN A 39 15.44 6.18 7.29
C GLN A 39 16.47 7.02 6.54
N VAL A 40 16.94 8.13 7.15
CA VAL A 40 17.95 8.98 6.55
C VAL A 40 19.28 8.24 6.44
N SER A 41 19.73 7.55 7.48
CA SER A 41 20.98 6.77 7.45
C SER A 41 20.93 5.65 6.42
N GLN A 42 19.82 4.90 6.35
CA GLN A 42 19.64 3.84 5.37
C GLN A 42 19.71 4.38 3.94
N ASN A 43 18.99 5.46 3.64
CA ASN A 43 18.99 6.06 2.31
C ASN A 43 20.35 6.65 1.94
N ALA A 44 21.01 7.34 2.88
CA ALA A 44 22.35 7.90 2.68
C ALA A 44 23.39 6.80 2.45
N LEU A 45 23.36 5.73 3.25
CA LEU A 45 24.28 4.58 3.09
C LEU A 45 24.01 3.83 1.78
N SER A 46 22.74 3.66 1.39
CA SER A 46 22.38 3.03 0.11
C SER A 46 22.84 3.88 -1.08
N ALA A 47 22.61 5.19 -1.06
CA ALA A 47 23.05 6.09 -2.11
C ALA A 47 24.58 6.19 -2.17
N GLY A 48 25.25 6.41 -1.03
CA GLY A 48 26.70 6.44 -0.92
C GLY A 48 27.35 5.12 -1.36
N GLY A 49 26.78 3.98 -0.94
CA GLY A 49 27.24 2.66 -1.37
C GLY A 49 27.16 2.46 -2.88
N LYS A 50 26.06 2.86 -3.52
CA LYS A 50 25.91 2.78 -4.98
C LYS A 50 26.99 3.61 -5.70
N LEU A 51 27.28 4.82 -5.20
CA LEU A 51 28.32 5.69 -5.77
C LEU A 51 29.73 5.09 -5.55
N LEU A 52 30.02 4.58 -4.35
CA LEU A 52 31.33 3.98 -4.04
C LEU A 52 31.58 2.72 -4.88
N PHE A 53 30.62 1.79 -4.96
CA PHE A 53 30.77 0.60 -5.77
C PHE A 53 30.79 0.92 -7.29
N GLY A 54 30.07 1.96 -7.71
CA GLY A 54 30.12 2.44 -9.08
C GLY A 54 31.51 2.99 -9.43
N TYR A 55 32.12 3.77 -8.53
CA TYR A 55 33.49 4.30 -8.71
C TYR A 55 34.55 3.17 -8.64
N ALA A 56 34.37 2.19 -7.78
CA ALA A 56 35.25 1.03 -7.67
C ALA A 56 35.12 0.01 -8.83
N GLY A 57 34.27 0.26 -9.82
CA GLY A 57 34.12 -0.60 -11.00
C GLY A 57 33.30 -1.88 -10.75
N VAL A 58 32.68 -2.05 -9.57
CA VAL A 58 31.84 -3.21 -9.23
C VAL A 58 30.41 -2.96 -9.71
N LEU A 59 30.24 -2.82 -11.04
CA LEU A 59 29.00 -2.34 -11.62
C LEU A 59 27.80 -3.28 -11.43
N GLN A 60 27.99 -4.60 -11.51
CA GLN A 60 26.86 -5.55 -11.52
C GLN A 60 26.35 -5.92 -10.13
N GLY A 61 27.24 -6.12 -9.15
CA GLY A 61 26.87 -6.50 -7.78
C GLY A 61 26.76 -5.33 -6.80
N GLY A 62 27.48 -4.23 -7.06
CA GLY A 62 27.60 -3.11 -6.13
C GLY A 62 26.27 -2.44 -5.77
N MET A 63 25.36 -2.32 -6.73
CA MET A 63 24.00 -1.80 -6.47
C MET A 63 23.21 -2.72 -5.54
N ILE A 64 23.31 -4.03 -5.73
CA ILE A 64 22.59 -5.02 -4.91
C ILE A 64 23.17 -5.04 -3.49
N TYR A 65 24.50 -5.11 -3.38
CA TYR A 65 25.16 -5.07 -2.05
C TYR A 65 24.83 -3.79 -1.27
N SER A 66 24.82 -2.62 -1.93
CA SER A 66 24.48 -1.36 -1.24
C SER A 66 23.04 -1.35 -0.73
N VAL A 67 22.08 -1.92 -1.47
CA VAL A 67 20.68 -2.01 -1.04
C VAL A 67 20.51 -2.96 0.15
N VAL A 68 21.30 -4.06 0.22
CA VAL A 68 21.21 -5.03 1.31
C VAL A 68 22.01 -4.59 2.55
N LEU A 69 23.21 -4.04 2.36
CA LEU A 69 24.08 -3.65 3.47
C LEU A 69 23.58 -2.40 4.21
N ALA A 70 23.00 -1.43 3.49
CA ALA A 70 22.52 -0.20 4.11
C ALA A 70 21.50 -0.44 5.24
N PRO A 71 20.40 -1.21 5.06
CA PRO A 71 19.48 -1.50 6.16
C PRO A 71 20.11 -2.35 7.27
N VAL A 72 21.06 -3.26 6.96
CA VAL A 72 21.79 -4.02 7.99
C VAL A 72 22.56 -3.08 8.89
N ILE A 73 23.40 -2.21 8.31
CA ILE A 73 24.21 -1.25 9.06
C ILE A 73 23.32 -0.31 9.88
N SER A 74 22.28 0.25 9.26
CA SER A 74 21.36 1.17 9.94
C SER A 74 20.61 0.49 11.08
N LEU A 75 20.23 -0.78 10.94
CA LEU A 75 19.58 -1.57 11.98
C LEU A 75 20.54 -1.82 13.14
N VAL A 76 21.76 -2.26 12.86
CA VAL A 76 22.78 -2.50 13.88
C VAL A 76 23.10 -1.22 14.66
N VAL A 77 23.29 -0.10 13.95
CA VAL A 77 23.52 1.22 14.59
C VAL A 77 22.32 1.60 15.48
N SER A 78 21.10 1.41 15.01
CA SER A 78 19.89 1.71 15.79
C SER A 78 19.78 0.86 17.06
N ILE A 79 20.13 -0.43 16.98
CA ILE A 79 20.10 -1.35 18.13
C ILE A 79 21.23 -1.00 19.11
N VAL A 80 22.44 -0.78 18.61
CA VAL A 80 23.62 -0.48 19.45
C VAL A 80 23.44 0.85 20.17
N ALA A 81 22.99 1.89 19.46
CA ALA A 81 22.73 3.21 20.05
C ALA A 81 21.72 3.17 21.20
N ARG A 82 20.85 2.17 21.22
CA ARG A 82 19.76 2.02 22.20
C ARG A 82 19.72 0.61 22.82
N PHE A 83 20.87 -0.01 22.95
CA PHE A 83 21.02 -1.40 23.39
C PHE A 83 20.23 -1.70 24.67
N ARG A 84 20.35 -0.85 25.68
CA ARG A 84 19.65 -1.04 26.96
C ARG A 84 18.14 -0.94 26.84
N GLU A 85 17.63 -0.09 25.96
CA GLU A 85 16.20 0.16 25.81
C GLU A 85 15.51 -0.91 24.97
N VAL A 86 16.21 -1.44 23.94
CA VAL A 86 15.68 -2.47 23.03
C VAL A 86 15.83 -3.86 23.61
N LEU A 87 17.00 -4.20 24.18
CA LEU A 87 17.28 -5.56 24.64
C LEU A 87 16.81 -5.84 26.06
N ARG A 88 16.77 -4.84 26.94
CA ARG A 88 16.29 -5.04 28.32
C ARG A 88 14.86 -5.60 28.41
N PRO A 89 13.90 -5.11 27.64
CA PRO A 89 12.56 -5.71 27.62
C PRO A 89 12.54 -7.13 27.05
N LEU A 90 13.41 -7.45 26.08
CA LEU A 90 13.51 -8.79 25.50
C LEU A 90 14.01 -9.83 26.50
N MET A 91 14.89 -9.44 27.40
CA MET A 91 15.44 -10.33 28.46
C MET A 91 14.40 -10.68 29.53
N SER A 92 13.33 -9.90 29.67
CA SER A 92 12.23 -10.14 30.61
C SER A 92 11.06 -10.94 30.04
N VAL A 93 11.16 -11.35 28.77
CA VAL A 93 10.07 -12.07 28.08
C VAL A 93 10.03 -13.53 28.55
N SER A 94 8.89 -13.97 29.08
CA SER A 94 8.66 -15.37 29.44
C SER A 94 8.00 -16.14 28.29
N VAL A 95 8.30 -17.44 28.17
CA VAL A 95 7.68 -18.34 27.18
C VAL A 95 6.15 -18.38 27.33
N ASN A 96 5.68 -18.34 28.58
CA ASN A 96 4.23 -18.32 28.87
C ASN A 96 3.59 -17.01 28.37
N GLY A 97 4.25 -15.87 28.53
CA GLY A 97 3.80 -14.58 28.00
C GLY A 97 3.71 -14.58 26.48
N ILE A 98 4.70 -15.18 25.78
CA ILE A 98 4.67 -15.34 24.32
C ILE A 98 3.45 -16.18 23.91
N ARG A 99 3.20 -17.30 24.60
CA ARG A 99 2.07 -18.21 24.30
C ARG A 99 0.71 -17.53 24.51
N GLU A 100 0.58 -16.75 25.57
CA GLU A 100 -0.64 -15.99 25.86
C GLU A 100 -0.88 -14.92 24.78
N MET A 101 0.13 -14.14 24.44
CA MET A 101 0.04 -13.12 23.40
C MET A 101 -0.25 -13.72 22.03
N SER A 102 0.38 -14.84 21.66
CA SER A 102 0.10 -15.53 20.40
C SER A 102 -1.34 -16.04 20.30
N LYS A 103 -1.94 -16.51 21.40
CA LYS A 103 -3.36 -16.88 21.45
C LYS A 103 -4.28 -15.66 21.33
N LYS A 104 -3.95 -14.58 22.05
CA LYS A 104 -4.73 -13.33 22.05
C LYS A 104 -4.76 -12.67 20.66
N TYR A 105 -3.64 -12.66 19.96
CA TYR A 105 -3.48 -11.99 18.67
C TYR A 105 -3.48 -12.94 17.47
N ARG A 106 -3.93 -14.19 17.63
CA ARG A 106 -3.92 -15.22 16.56
C ARG A 106 -4.64 -14.79 15.26
N ASN A 107 -5.61 -13.89 15.38
CA ASN A 107 -6.37 -13.41 14.23
C ASN A 107 -5.50 -12.54 13.27
N PHE A 108 -4.44 -11.90 13.77
CA PHE A 108 -3.55 -11.10 12.93
C PHE A 108 -2.82 -11.97 11.88
N PRO A 109 -2.03 -13.00 12.25
CA PRO A 109 -1.40 -13.84 11.24
C PRO A 109 -2.41 -14.62 10.39
N LEU A 110 -3.60 -14.97 10.90
CA LEU A 110 -4.59 -15.73 10.15
C LEU A 110 -5.35 -14.92 9.11
N TYR A 111 -5.55 -13.62 9.31
CA TYR A 111 -6.35 -12.79 8.41
C TYR A 111 -5.57 -11.63 7.79
N VAL A 112 -4.68 -10.98 8.55
CA VAL A 112 -3.94 -9.82 8.05
C VAL A 112 -2.81 -10.25 7.11
N LEU A 113 -2.11 -11.36 7.40
CA LEU A 113 -1.06 -11.86 6.52
C LEU A 113 -1.61 -12.32 5.15
N PRO A 114 -2.63 -13.19 5.07
CA PRO A 114 -3.25 -13.55 3.78
C PRO A 114 -3.81 -12.32 3.05
N ARG A 115 -4.44 -11.39 3.76
CA ARG A 115 -4.92 -10.13 3.18
C ARG A 115 -3.78 -9.36 2.51
N SER A 116 -2.65 -9.21 3.20
CA SER A 116 -1.47 -8.51 2.66
C SER A 116 -0.87 -9.22 1.46
N LEU A 117 -0.80 -10.55 1.49
CA LEU A 117 -0.33 -11.35 0.34
C LEU A 117 -1.24 -11.18 -0.88
N VAL A 118 -2.55 -11.29 -0.68
CA VAL A 118 -3.53 -11.09 -1.75
C VAL A 118 -3.43 -9.67 -2.32
N ASN A 119 -3.25 -8.66 -1.46
CA ASN A 119 -3.09 -7.26 -1.89
C ASN A 119 -1.84 -7.08 -2.76
N VAL A 120 -0.68 -7.59 -2.32
CA VAL A 120 0.58 -7.51 -3.09
C VAL A 120 0.45 -8.25 -4.43
N LEU A 121 -0.07 -9.47 -4.43
CA LEU A 121 -0.31 -10.24 -5.66
C LEU A 121 -1.27 -9.51 -6.59
N SER A 122 -2.35 -8.94 -6.04
CA SER A 122 -3.34 -8.15 -6.79
C SER A 122 -2.71 -6.94 -7.49
N GLY A 123 -1.75 -6.29 -6.84
CA GLY A 123 -0.99 -5.18 -7.44
C GLY A 123 -0.10 -5.60 -8.62
N GLN A 124 0.42 -6.84 -8.60
CA GLN A 124 1.29 -7.37 -9.65
C GLN A 124 0.54 -8.08 -10.79
N LEU A 125 -0.78 -8.29 -10.65
CA LEU A 125 -1.59 -9.00 -11.64
C LEU A 125 -1.45 -8.48 -13.07
N PRO A 126 -1.49 -7.15 -13.33
CA PRO A 126 -1.36 -6.65 -14.70
C PRO A 126 -0.05 -7.09 -15.37
N VAL A 127 1.06 -7.01 -14.64
CA VAL A 127 2.38 -7.43 -15.15
C VAL A 127 2.41 -8.93 -15.39
N LEU A 128 1.97 -9.73 -14.42
CA LEU A 128 2.03 -11.18 -14.49
C LEU A 128 1.11 -11.77 -15.56
N LEU A 129 -0.12 -11.23 -15.69
CA LEU A 129 -1.13 -11.77 -16.61
C LEU A 129 -1.03 -11.19 -18.02
N LEU A 130 -0.66 -9.91 -18.18
CA LEU A 130 -0.67 -9.30 -19.51
C LEU A 130 0.64 -9.47 -20.28
N THR A 131 1.80 -9.59 -19.60
CA THR A 131 3.10 -9.69 -20.28
C THR A 131 3.19 -10.86 -21.25
N PRO A 132 2.73 -12.10 -20.92
CA PRO A 132 2.79 -13.23 -21.85
C PRO A 132 1.95 -13.06 -23.12
N PHE A 133 0.87 -12.27 -23.07
CA PHE A 133 -0.09 -12.16 -24.17
C PHE A 133 0.15 -10.90 -25.02
N PHE A 134 0.49 -9.77 -24.41
CA PHE A 134 0.59 -8.48 -25.09
C PHE A 134 2.03 -7.95 -25.21
N GLY A 135 2.99 -8.60 -24.54
CA GLY A 135 4.39 -8.21 -24.56
C GLY A 135 4.74 -7.05 -23.61
N GLY A 136 6.05 -6.90 -23.36
CA GLY A 136 6.57 -5.98 -22.35
C GLY A 136 6.33 -4.50 -22.63
N ARG A 137 6.21 -4.06 -23.91
CA ARG A 137 5.99 -2.66 -24.27
C ARG A 137 4.65 -2.13 -23.75
N PHE A 138 3.56 -2.82 -24.04
CA PHE A 138 2.22 -2.42 -23.60
C PHE A 138 2.09 -2.44 -22.09
N VAL A 139 2.61 -3.52 -21.45
CA VAL A 139 2.58 -3.65 -19.99
C VAL A 139 3.47 -2.59 -19.32
N GLY A 140 4.59 -2.21 -19.95
CA GLY A 140 5.45 -1.12 -19.49
C GLY A 140 4.71 0.22 -19.48
N LEU A 141 4.01 0.56 -20.55
CA LEU A 141 3.19 1.78 -20.66
C LEU A 141 2.06 1.79 -19.61
N PHE A 142 1.40 0.64 -19.41
CA PHE A 142 0.38 0.52 -18.37
C PHE A 142 0.95 0.60 -16.95
N SER A 143 2.13 0.02 -16.71
CA SER A 143 2.82 0.16 -15.42
C SER A 143 3.17 1.62 -15.11
N MET A 144 3.52 2.39 -16.15
CA MET A 144 3.76 3.83 -16.03
C MET A 144 2.45 4.58 -15.73
N ALA A 145 1.34 4.19 -16.37
CA ALA A 145 0.01 4.73 -16.06
C ALA A 145 -0.40 4.44 -14.59
N LEU A 146 -0.14 3.23 -14.10
CA LEU A 146 -0.35 2.88 -12.68
C LEU A 146 0.52 3.74 -11.77
N LEU A 147 1.79 3.94 -12.10
CA LEU A 147 2.70 4.76 -11.30
C LEU A 147 2.22 6.21 -11.23
N LEU A 148 1.99 6.83 -12.38
CA LEU A 148 1.60 8.25 -12.47
C LEU A 148 0.19 8.51 -11.94
N GLY A 149 -0.75 7.61 -12.19
CA GLY A 149 -2.14 7.74 -11.73
C GLY A 149 -2.31 7.42 -10.25
N TYR A 150 -1.76 6.29 -9.78
CA TYR A 150 -2.01 5.82 -8.42
C TYR A 150 -1.10 6.44 -7.36
N MET A 151 0.15 6.81 -7.69
CA MET A 151 1.11 7.32 -6.70
C MET A 151 0.64 8.62 -6.01
N PRO A 152 0.12 9.64 -6.73
CA PRO A 152 -0.44 10.84 -6.10
C PRO A 152 -1.65 10.50 -5.21
N ILE A 153 -2.56 9.68 -5.71
CA ILE A 153 -3.77 9.26 -5.00
C ILE A 153 -3.42 8.49 -3.72
N GLY A 154 -2.48 7.56 -3.80
CA GLY A 154 -2.00 6.80 -2.65
C GLY A 154 -1.32 7.66 -1.58
N THR A 155 -0.64 8.75 -1.99
CA THR A 155 -0.02 9.70 -1.06
C THR A 155 -1.06 10.54 -0.34
N ILE A 156 -2.03 11.07 -1.08
CA ILE A 156 -3.16 11.84 -0.52
C ILE A 156 -4.01 10.95 0.40
N SER A 157 -4.35 9.73 -0.03
CA SER A 157 -5.10 8.76 0.78
C SER A 157 -4.41 8.46 2.11
N ARG A 158 -3.09 8.29 2.12
CA ARG A 158 -2.32 8.03 3.35
C ARG A 158 -2.36 9.21 4.32
N ALA A 159 -2.23 10.45 3.82
CA ALA A 159 -2.34 11.63 4.65
C ALA A 159 -3.74 11.76 5.26
N LEU A 160 -4.78 11.59 4.45
CA LEU A 160 -6.17 11.62 4.91
C LEU A 160 -6.48 10.47 5.88
N TYR A 161 -5.96 9.26 5.61
CA TYR A 161 -6.07 8.12 6.51
C TYR A 161 -5.55 8.45 7.93
N GLN A 162 -4.37 9.07 8.04
CA GLN A 162 -3.78 9.40 9.34
C GLN A 162 -4.66 10.36 10.15
N VAL A 163 -5.18 11.39 9.49
CA VAL A 163 -6.06 12.39 10.14
C VAL A 163 -7.38 11.74 10.57
N MET A 164 -8.01 10.99 9.67
CA MET A 164 -9.29 10.34 9.91
C MET A 164 -9.18 9.24 10.99
N TYR A 165 -8.09 8.48 10.99
CA TYR A 165 -7.82 7.43 11.97
C TYR A 165 -7.71 8.01 13.38
N GLN A 166 -6.90 9.07 13.56
CA GLN A 166 -6.76 9.73 14.86
C GLN A 166 -8.10 10.26 15.39
N HIS A 167 -8.82 10.99 14.54
CA HIS A 167 -10.12 11.55 14.92
C HIS A 167 -11.15 10.48 15.30
N SER A 168 -11.16 9.35 14.57
CA SER A 168 -12.10 8.26 14.83
C SER A 168 -11.79 7.50 16.12
N ILE A 169 -10.51 7.29 16.44
CA ILE A 169 -10.14 6.68 17.73
C ILE A 169 -10.58 7.56 18.90
N GLU A 170 -10.33 8.87 18.83
CA GLU A 170 -10.76 9.82 19.86
C GLU A 170 -12.29 9.79 20.01
N SER A 171 -13.02 9.80 18.91
CA SER A 171 -14.49 9.72 18.92
C SER A 171 -15.02 8.41 19.52
N VAL A 172 -14.40 7.26 19.20
CA VAL A 172 -14.76 5.97 19.79
C VAL A 172 -14.50 5.95 21.30
N HIS A 173 -13.35 6.47 21.75
CA HIS A 173 -13.03 6.56 23.17
C HIS A 173 -14.01 7.40 23.98
N HIS A 174 -14.55 8.45 23.36
CA HIS A 174 -15.55 9.33 23.99
C HIS A 174 -17.01 8.93 23.70
N ALA A 175 -17.23 7.76 23.10
CA ALA A 175 -18.55 7.26 22.69
C ALA A 175 -19.34 8.26 21.81
N GLN A 176 -18.62 9.02 20.98
CA GLN A 176 -19.21 10.01 20.07
C GLN A 176 -19.57 9.37 18.72
N ARG A 177 -20.51 9.99 18.00
CA ARG A 177 -20.92 9.55 16.65
C ARG A 177 -19.82 9.85 15.63
N ILE A 178 -19.43 8.84 14.88
CA ILE A 178 -18.40 8.94 13.83
C ILE A 178 -19.02 9.31 12.48
N GLY A 179 -20.27 8.97 12.26
CA GLY A 179 -20.94 9.10 10.95
C GLY A 179 -20.99 10.53 10.44
N GLN A 180 -21.15 11.53 11.31
CA GLN A 180 -21.17 12.92 10.87
C GLN A 180 -19.83 13.33 10.23
N VAL A 181 -18.71 12.93 10.84
CA VAL A 181 -17.36 13.21 10.31
C VAL A 181 -17.13 12.42 9.03
N PHE A 182 -17.48 11.13 9.04
CA PHE A 182 -17.37 10.25 7.88
C PHE A 182 -18.12 10.80 6.65
N TRP A 183 -19.40 11.16 6.80
CA TRP A 183 -20.19 11.66 5.68
C TRP A 183 -19.76 13.04 5.22
N ARG A 184 -19.36 13.92 6.11
CA ARG A 184 -18.75 15.21 5.74
C ARG A 184 -17.46 14.99 4.95
N PHE A 185 -16.59 14.09 5.40
CA PHE A 185 -15.36 13.75 4.69
C PHE A 185 -15.66 13.25 3.27
N ILE A 186 -16.55 12.26 3.13
CA ILE A 186 -16.95 11.73 1.80
C ILE A 186 -17.51 12.86 0.93
N GLY A 187 -18.41 13.68 1.46
CA GLY A 187 -19.05 14.77 0.73
C GLY A 187 -18.06 15.84 0.26
N TYR A 188 -17.23 16.39 1.16
CA TYR A 188 -16.25 17.42 0.78
C TYR A 188 -15.16 16.88 -0.16
N THR A 189 -14.64 15.69 0.10
CA THR A 189 -13.65 15.08 -0.77
C THR A 189 -14.24 14.84 -2.17
N SER A 190 -15.46 14.32 -2.25
CA SER A 190 -16.13 14.12 -3.55
C SER A 190 -16.39 15.44 -4.27
N LEU A 191 -16.86 16.47 -3.57
CA LEU A 191 -17.13 17.79 -4.14
C LEU A 191 -15.88 18.42 -4.77
N VAL A 192 -14.71 18.24 -4.14
CA VAL A 192 -13.44 18.78 -4.65
C VAL A 192 -12.84 17.89 -5.74
N VAL A 193 -12.86 16.58 -5.55
CA VAL A 193 -12.13 15.65 -6.43
C VAL A 193 -12.88 15.38 -7.74
N ILE A 194 -14.21 15.32 -7.73
CA ILE A 194 -15.00 15.05 -8.96
C ILE A 194 -14.71 16.09 -10.06
N PRO A 195 -14.77 17.42 -9.81
CA PRO A 195 -14.44 18.41 -10.84
C PRO A 195 -13.02 18.28 -11.37
N ILE A 196 -12.04 17.98 -10.48
CA ILE A 196 -10.63 17.75 -10.87
C ILE A 196 -10.53 16.52 -11.77
N PHE A 197 -11.20 15.41 -11.43
CA PHE A 197 -11.15 14.19 -12.23
C PHE A 197 -11.87 14.33 -13.56
N VAL A 198 -12.96 15.11 -13.61
CA VAL A 198 -13.64 15.46 -14.87
C VAL A 198 -12.72 16.28 -15.75
N LEU A 199 -12.01 17.27 -15.21
CA LEU A 199 -11.02 18.04 -15.95
C LEU A 199 -9.87 17.14 -16.45
N LEU A 200 -9.32 16.29 -15.56
CA LEU A 200 -8.25 15.34 -15.91
C LEU A 200 -8.69 14.38 -17.02
N TYR A 201 -9.92 13.93 -17.02
CA TYR A 201 -10.44 13.05 -18.07
C TYR A 201 -10.23 13.61 -19.48
N PHE A 202 -10.40 14.92 -19.67
CA PHE A 202 -10.20 15.55 -20.96
C PHE A 202 -8.74 15.91 -21.25
N VAL A 203 -7.98 16.30 -20.23
CA VAL A 203 -6.64 16.87 -20.38
C VAL A 203 -5.52 15.82 -20.35
N LEU A 204 -5.72 14.67 -19.70
CA LEU A 204 -4.66 13.68 -19.43
C LEU A 204 -3.86 13.23 -20.67
N PRO A 205 -4.48 12.86 -21.82
CA PRO A 205 -3.70 12.42 -22.96
C PRO A 205 -2.79 13.52 -23.53
N ASP A 206 -3.28 14.75 -23.59
CA ASP A 206 -2.51 15.88 -24.09
C ASP A 206 -1.47 16.34 -23.06
N LEU A 207 -1.76 16.23 -21.78
CA LEU A 207 -0.84 16.52 -20.69
C LEU A 207 0.35 15.54 -20.67
N THR A 208 0.08 14.23 -20.84
CA THR A 208 1.15 13.23 -20.91
C THR A 208 1.99 13.37 -22.16
N ASP A 209 1.39 13.72 -23.29
CA ASP A 209 2.08 14.03 -24.52
C ASP A 209 3.02 15.25 -24.35
N TRP A 210 2.53 16.32 -23.78
CA TRP A 210 3.31 17.54 -23.53
C TRP A 210 4.46 17.33 -22.53
N LEU A 211 4.23 16.58 -21.44
CA LEU A 211 5.23 16.39 -20.39
C LEU A 211 6.29 15.34 -20.74
N LEU A 212 5.90 14.26 -21.42
CA LEU A 212 6.75 13.09 -21.61
C LEU A 212 7.08 12.82 -23.09
N GLY A 213 6.38 13.48 -24.02
CA GLY A 213 6.52 13.31 -25.47
C GLY A 213 5.46 12.40 -26.09
N GLY A 214 5.34 12.47 -27.42
CA GLY A 214 4.24 11.87 -28.19
C GLY A 214 3.98 10.38 -27.98
N GLU A 215 5.03 9.60 -27.70
CA GLU A 215 4.88 8.16 -27.40
C GLU A 215 4.11 7.89 -26.08
N TRP A 216 4.04 8.87 -25.18
CA TRP A 216 3.41 8.74 -23.87
C TRP A 216 1.94 9.18 -23.83
N ARG A 217 1.37 9.67 -24.94
CA ARG A 217 -0.04 10.00 -25.05
C ARG A 217 -0.95 8.85 -24.63
N VAL A 218 -0.57 7.63 -25.00
CA VAL A 218 -1.29 6.39 -24.65
C VAL A 218 -1.35 6.16 -23.13
N VAL A 219 -0.33 6.58 -22.39
CA VAL A 219 -0.34 6.49 -20.91
C VAL A 219 -1.47 7.34 -20.32
N GLY A 220 -1.69 8.54 -20.87
CA GLY A 220 -2.81 9.40 -20.49
C GLY A 220 -4.17 8.75 -20.78
N GLU A 221 -4.30 8.03 -21.90
CA GLU A 221 -5.52 7.28 -22.24
C GLU A 221 -5.75 6.13 -21.22
N TYR A 222 -4.69 5.43 -20.82
CA TYR A 222 -4.81 4.38 -19.78
C TYR A 222 -5.20 4.97 -18.43
N ILE A 223 -4.62 6.11 -18.02
CA ILE A 223 -5.00 6.78 -16.77
C ILE A 223 -6.47 7.24 -16.83
N ARG A 224 -6.94 7.69 -17.99
CA ARG A 224 -8.35 8.07 -18.19
C ARG A 224 -9.32 6.93 -17.83
N TRP A 225 -9.02 5.69 -18.26
CA TRP A 225 -9.78 4.50 -17.87
C TRP A 225 -9.68 4.19 -16.38
N MET A 226 -8.57 4.59 -15.74
CA MET A 226 -8.34 4.36 -14.32
C MET A 226 -9.05 5.37 -13.40
N LEU A 227 -9.45 6.55 -13.87
CA LEU A 227 -10.04 7.61 -13.04
C LEU A 227 -11.19 7.15 -12.14
N PRO A 228 -12.16 6.34 -12.59
CA PRO A 228 -13.26 5.91 -11.74
C PRO A 228 -12.79 5.13 -10.51
N TRP A 229 -11.88 4.18 -10.67
CA TRP A 229 -11.38 3.42 -9.54
C TRP A 229 -10.39 4.21 -8.68
N LEU A 230 -9.62 5.12 -9.26
CA LEU A 230 -8.75 6.03 -8.51
C LEU A 230 -9.55 6.92 -7.57
N PHE A 231 -10.69 7.45 -8.03
CA PHE A 231 -11.61 8.22 -7.20
C PHE A 231 -12.13 7.41 -6.01
N VAL A 232 -12.67 6.22 -6.27
CA VAL A 232 -13.21 5.37 -5.21
C VAL A 232 -12.09 4.89 -4.26
N SER A 233 -10.88 4.64 -4.79
CA SER A 233 -9.70 4.30 -4.00
C SER A 233 -9.27 5.41 -3.05
N LEU A 234 -9.38 6.67 -3.46
CA LEU A 234 -9.10 7.81 -2.58
C LEU A 234 -10.00 7.80 -1.36
N LEU A 235 -11.31 7.63 -1.56
CA LEU A 235 -12.30 7.62 -0.48
C LEU A 235 -12.14 6.41 0.43
N THR A 236 -12.02 5.22 -0.18
CA THR A 236 -11.92 3.96 0.58
C THR A 236 -10.58 3.83 1.28
N GLY A 237 -9.47 4.20 0.62
CA GLY A 237 -8.14 4.17 1.20
C GLY A 237 -7.99 5.06 2.43
N SER A 238 -8.69 6.20 2.44
CA SER A 238 -8.71 7.11 3.58
C SER A 238 -9.60 6.64 4.74
N THR A 239 -10.49 5.67 4.53
CA THR A 239 -11.48 5.21 5.52
C THR A 239 -11.36 3.72 5.88
N CYS A 240 -10.47 2.98 5.24
CA CYS A 240 -10.33 1.52 5.41
C CYS A 240 -9.90 1.11 6.85
N TYR A 241 -9.32 2.03 7.63
CA TYR A 241 -8.98 1.79 9.04
C TYR A 241 -10.20 1.41 9.90
N LEU A 242 -11.40 1.78 9.49
CA LEU A 242 -12.63 1.43 10.23
C LEU A 242 -12.81 -0.08 10.35
N SER A 243 -12.33 -0.87 9.39
CA SER A 243 -12.35 -2.32 9.47
C SER A 243 -11.53 -2.86 10.64
N ASP A 244 -10.44 -2.18 10.97
CA ASP A 244 -9.53 -2.60 12.04
C ASP A 244 -9.98 -2.04 13.39
N VAL A 245 -10.47 -0.80 13.43
CA VAL A 245 -11.07 -0.16 14.63
C VAL A 245 -12.28 -0.98 15.12
N PHE A 246 -13.12 -1.45 14.20
CA PHE A 246 -14.30 -2.26 14.53
C PHE A 246 -14.04 -3.77 14.54
N MET A 247 -12.76 -4.21 14.51
CA MET A 247 -12.35 -5.62 14.60
C MET A 247 -12.99 -6.53 13.53
N GLN A 248 -13.23 -6.01 12.32
CA GLN A 248 -13.86 -6.71 11.20
C GLN A 248 -12.85 -7.26 10.17
N GLN A 249 -11.69 -7.77 10.62
CA GLN A 249 -10.58 -8.23 9.75
C GLN A 249 -11.00 -9.32 8.75
N LYS A 250 -11.94 -10.21 9.13
CA LYS A 250 -12.49 -11.25 8.24
C LYS A 250 -13.15 -10.65 7.01
N LYS A 251 -13.96 -9.60 7.20
CA LYS A 251 -14.61 -8.90 6.09
C LYS A 251 -13.61 -8.10 5.26
N GLY A 252 -12.59 -7.54 5.91
CA GLY A 252 -11.47 -6.93 5.22
C GLY A 252 -10.78 -7.90 4.25
N LEU A 253 -10.49 -9.13 4.69
CA LEU A 253 -9.94 -10.18 3.82
C LEU A 253 -10.90 -10.54 2.67
N PHE A 254 -12.21 -10.65 2.95
CA PHE A 254 -13.21 -10.93 1.91
C PHE A 254 -13.18 -9.87 0.79
N PHE A 255 -13.12 -8.57 1.14
CA PHE A 255 -13.04 -7.51 0.14
C PHE A 255 -11.73 -7.50 -0.64
N GLU A 256 -10.60 -7.89 -0.03
CA GLU A 256 -9.35 -8.06 -0.77
C GLU A 256 -9.42 -9.23 -1.77
N ILE A 257 -10.05 -10.34 -1.39
CA ILE A 257 -10.27 -11.47 -2.31
C ILE A 257 -11.23 -11.05 -3.44
N LEU A 258 -12.31 -10.34 -3.12
CA LEU A 258 -13.24 -9.81 -4.11
C LEU A 258 -12.53 -8.90 -5.11
N LEU A 259 -11.67 -8.01 -4.62
CA LEU A 259 -10.85 -7.12 -5.44
C LEU A 259 -9.89 -7.90 -6.34
N PHE A 260 -9.21 -8.91 -5.79
CA PHE A 260 -8.31 -9.78 -6.55
C PHE A 260 -9.07 -10.50 -7.69
N VAL A 261 -10.19 -11.14 -7.36
CA VAL A 261 -11.01 -11.87 -8.33
C VAL A 261 -11.54 -10.94 -9.42
N SER A 262 -12.06 -9.76 -9.06
CA SER A 262 -12.58 -8.80 -10.03
C SER A 262 -11.48 -8.31 -11.01
N ARG A 263 -10.26 -8.13 -10.53
CA ARG A 263 -9.10 -7.79 -11.36
C ARG A 263 -8.70 -8.92 -12.30
N VAL A 264 -8.65 -10.17 -11.79
CA VAL A 264 -8.35 -11.34 -12.63
C VAL A 264 -9.40 -11.50 -13.73
N VAL A 265 -10.68 -11.37 -13.39
CA VAL A 265 -11.79 -11.45 -14.37
C VAL A 265 -11.68 -10.31 -15.39
N GLY A 266 -11.50 -9.08 -14.94
CA GLY A 266 -11.38 -7.91 -15.82
C GLY A 266 -10.21 -8.01 -16.79
N LEU A 267 -9.02 -8.41 -16.32
CA LEU A 267 -7.85 -8.67 -17.17
C LEU A 267 -8.08 -9.86 -18.11
N GLY A 268 -8.69 -10.94 -17.59
CA GLY A 268 -8.96 -12.17 -18.34
C GLY A 268 -9.91 -11.94 -19.53
N ILE A 269 -10.93 -11.08 -19.38
CA ILE A 269 -11.81 -10.68 -20.48
C ILE A 269 -11.00 -10.04 -21.62
N GLY A 270 -10.11 -9.09 -21.32
CA GLY A 270 -9.27 -8.47 -22.34
C GLY A 270 -8.31 -9.46 -23.02
N VAL A 271 -7.73 -10.39 -22.26
CA VAL A 271 -6.89 -11.47 -22.81
C VAL A 271 -7.71 -12.38 -23.73
N TRP A 272 -8.92 -12.75 -23.34
CA TRP A 272 -9.81 -13.59 -24.15
C TRP A 272 -10.14 -12.96 -25.50
N TYR A 273 -10.42 -11.66 -25.54
CA TYR A 273 -10.70 -10.92 -26.78
C TYR A 273 -9.44 -10.41 -27.48
N ASN A 274 -8.24 -10.69 -26.95
CA ASN A 274 -6.95 -10.20 -27.44
C ASN A 274 -6.92 -8.65 -27.64
N ASP A 275 -7.57 -7.93 -26.73
CA ASP A 275 -7.67 -6.47 -26.72
C ASP A 275 -7.09 -5.91 -25.41
N PHE A 276 -5.96 -5.20 -25.51
CA PHE A 276 -5.27 -4.62 -24.38
C PHE A 276 -6.07 -3.49 -23.72
N THR A 277 -6.77 -2.67 -24.51
CA THR A 277 -7.60 -1.59 -23.99
C THR A 277 -8.78 -2.15 -23.20
N LEU A 278 -9.41 -3.21 -23.71
CA LEU A 278 -10.47 -3.93 -23.00
C LEU A 278 -9.96 -4.56 -21.68
N ALA A 279 -8.72 -5.05 -21.66
CA ALA A 279 -8.12 -5.56 -20.43
C ALA A 279 -7.97 -4.47 -19.37
N ILE A 280 -7.50 -3.27 -19.76
CA ILE A 280 -7.36 -2.12 -18.85
C ILE A 280 -8.74 -1.63 -18.38
N ALA A 281 -9.71 -1.51 -19.29
CA ALA A 281 -11.06 -1.09 -18.95
C ALA A 281 -11.71 -2.09 -17.98
N GLY A 282 -11.62 -3.40 -18.27
CA GLY A 282 -12.12 -4.46 -17.40
C GLY A 282 -11.46 -4.45 -16.00
N TYR A 283 -10.13 -4.31 -15.97
CA TYR A 283 -9.39 -4.15 -14.71
C TYR A 283 -9.88 -2.93 -13.92
N SER A 284 -10.05 -1.79 -14.59
CA SER A 284 -10.44 -0.54 -13.94
C SER A 284 -11.87 -0.57 -13.42
N ILE A 285 -12.81 -1.05 -14.23
CA ILE A 285 -14.22 -1.18 -13.84
C ILE A 285 -14.38 -2.22 -12.73
N GLY A 286 -13.77 -3.40 -12.87
CA GLY A 286 -13.80 -4.43 -11.84
C GLY A 286 -13.22 -3.95 -10.51
N THR A 287 -12.09 -3.24 -10.56
CA THR A 287 -11.48 -2.62 -9.38
C THR A 287 -12.41 -1.57 -8.76
N ALA A 288 -13.00 -0.68 -9.57
CA ALA A 288 -13.92 0.35 -9.11
C ALA A 288 -15.13 -0.24 -8.38
N LEU A 289 -15.77 -1.26 -8.97
CA LEU A 289 -16.94 -1.94 -8.40
C LEU A 289 -16.61 -2.64 -7.07
N ALA A 290 -15.49 -3.37 -7.00
CA ALA A 290 -15.07 -4.06 -5.79
C ALA A 290 -14.76 -3.08 -4.65
N ILE A 291 -14.03 -2.00 -4.93
CA ILE A 291 -13.69 -0.97 -3.94
C ILE A 291 -14.93 -0.17 -3.53
N PHE A 292 -15.83 0.11 -4.48
CA PHE A 292 -17.10 0.77 -4.16
C PHE A 292 -17.98 -0.08 -3.24
N ALA A 293 -18.08 -1.39 -3.50
CA ALA A 293 -18.77 -2.32 -2.59
C ALA A 293 -18.16 -2.30 -1.18
N GLN A 294 -16.82 -2.21 -1.07
CA GLN A 294 -16.14 -2.04 0.21
C GLN A 294 -16.51 -0.72 0.88
N LEU A 295 -16.56 0.40 0.14
CA LEU A 295 -16.96 1.71 0.67
C LEU A 295 -18.40 1.70 1.19
N VAL A 296 -19.33 1.07 0.45
CA VAL A 296 -20.72 0.89 0.88
C VAL A 296 -20.78 0.08 2.17
N TRP A 297 -20.01 -1.00 2.26
CA TRP A 297 -19.94 -1.79 3.50
C TRP A 297 -19.40 -0.97 4.68
N LEU A 298 -18.31 -0.19 4.49
CA LEU A 298 -17.77 0.68 5.55
C LEU A 298 -18.81 1.72 6.00
N SER A 299 -19.57 2.29 5.07
CA SER A 299 -20.64 3.24 5.40
C SER A 299 -21.78 2.61 6.20
N CYS A 300 -22.14 1.35 5.88
CA CYS A 300 -23.10 0.58 6.68
C CYS A 300 -22.56 0.28 8.11
N LEU A 301 -21.26 0.01 8.21
CA LEU A 301 -20.61 -0.24 9.49
C LEU A 301 -20.65 0.99 10.41
N VAL A 302 -20.36 2.16 9.86
CA VAL A 302 -20.45 3.44 10.58
C VAL A 302 -21.89 3.72 11.04
N ARG A 303 -22.89 3.53 10.17
CA ARG A 303 -24.31 3.70 10.54
C ARG A 303 -24.75 2.77 11.66
N ARG A 304 -24.29 1.51 11.65
CA ARG A 304 -24.59 0.54 12.73
C ARG A 304 -23.99 0.98 14.05
N TYR A 305 -22.77 1.46 14.06
CA TYR A 305 -22.11 1.99 15.24
C TYR A 305 -22.88 3.19 15.83
N ASP A 306 -23.22 4.17 14.98
CA ASP A 306 -23.93 5.38 15.41
C ASP A 306 -25.35 5.11 15.95
N ASN A 307 -25.99 4.04 15.48
CA ASN A 307 -27.31 3.60 15.95
C ASN A 307 -27.24 2.72 17.20
N GLY A 308 -26.06 2.51 17.81
CA GLY A 308 -25.89 1.70 19.00
C GLY A 308 -26.12 0.20 18.77
N LEU A 309 -26.17 -0.27 17.52
CA LEU A 309 -26.29 -1.67 17.17
C LEU A 309 -24.96 -2.38 17.40
N SER A 310 -25.01 -3.54 18.08
CA SER A 310 -23.78 -4.32 18.32
C SER A 310 -23.13 -4.72 16.99
N ILE A 311 -21.87 -4.34 16.82
CA ILE A 311 -21.04 -4.71 15.67
C ILE A 311 -20.46 -6.11 15.98
N LYS A 312 -21.24 -7.17 15.67
CA LYS A 312 -20.78 -8.56 15.74
C LYS A 312 -20.18 -9.02 14.40
#